data_e5995b16a3f7f5c5968c569d40a3140d
#
_entry.id   e5995b16a3f7f5c5968c569d40a3140d
#
_cell.length_a   1.000
_cell.length_b   1.000
_cell.length_c   1.000
_cell.angle_alpha   90.00
_cell.angle_beta   90.00
_cell.angle_gamma   90.00
#
_symmetry.space_group_name_H-M   'P 1'
#
loop_
_entity.id
_entity.type
_entity.pdbx_description
1 polymer ?
#
loop_
_entity_poly.entity_id
_entity_poly.type
_entity_poly.pdbx_seq_one_letter_code
_entity_poly.pdbx_strand_id
1 'polypeptide(L)'
;MARTLTLTFMSGSLDGEVVQLGAAGSPPSVSIGREAPCELVITDDPDLSRRHARIFWSGSAWMLEDLRSSNGTFLGEFQAARRLSEPVPIRNGHIFRVGLTRLRLGGIKDDRVATASAAANATRS
;
A
#
# COMPACT_ATOMS: atom_id res chain seq x y z
N MET A 1 14.48 -14.23 0.20
CA MET A 1 14.59 -12.86 -0.31
C MET A 1 13.49 -12.02 0.32
N ALA A 2 13.85 -10.86 0.81
CA ALA A 2 12.88 -9.96 1.41
C ALA A 2 12.33 -9.02 0.34
N ARG A 3 11.02 -8.87 0.33
CA ARG A 3 10.33 -7.88 -0.49
C ARG A 3 9.59 -6.97 0.45
N THR A 4 10.06 -5.75 0.57
CA THR A 4 9.51 -4.82 1.52
C THR A 4 8.97 -3.58 0.83
N LEU A 5 8.03 -2.95 1.48
CA LEU A 5 7.55 -1.65 1.08
C LEU A 5 7.15 -0.86 2.32
N THR A 6 7.04 0.44 2.20
CA THR A 6 6.55 1.28 3.28
C THR A 6 5.29 1.99 2.86
N LEU A 7 4.41 2.18 3.83
CA LEU A 7 3.21 3.00 3.65
C LEU A 7 3.33 4.18 4.60
N THR A 8 3.16 5.38 4.07
CA THR A 8 3.14 6.59 4.86
C THR A 8 1.71 7.11 4.87
N PHE A 9 1.17 7.28 6.05
CA PHE A 9 -0.17 7.87 6.20
C PHE A 9 -0.13 9.34 5.84
N MET A 10 -1.01 9.74 4.95
CA MET A 10 -1.06 11.11 4.43
C MET A 10 -2.26 11.89 4.93
N SER A 11 -3.11 11.29 5.75
CA SER A 11 -4.29 11.94 6.29
C SER A 11 -4.79 11.17 7.51
N GLY A 12 -5.71 11.78 8.25
CA GLY A 12 -6.34 11.16 9.40
C GLY A 12 -5.49 11.26 10.65
N SER A 13 -5.91 10.54 11.69
CA SER A 13 -5.23 10.59 12.99
C SER A 13 -3.83 10.00 12.95
N LEU A 14 -3.53 9.20 11.93
CA LEU A 14 -2.22 8.57 11.78
C LEU A 14 -1.32 9.32 10.80
N ASP A 15 -1.73 10.50 10.36
CA ASP A 15 -0.97 11.30 9.40
C ASP A 15 0.50 11.40 9.84
N GLY A 16 1.40 11.06 8.93
CA GLY A 16 2.83 11.07 9.19
C GLY A 16 3.40 9.75 9.68
N GLU A 17 2.56 8.81 10.10
CA GLU A 17 3.03 7.49 10.52
C GLU A 17 3.51 6.69 9.33
N VAL A 18 4.55 5.89 9.56
CA VAL A 18 5.14 5.05 8.52
C VAL A 18 5.07 3.60 8.98
N VAL A 19 4.58 2.74 8.12
CA VAL A 19 4.47 1.30 8.39
C VAL A 19 5.27 0.55 7.34
N GLN A 20 6.15 -0.34 7.79
CA GLN A 20 6.90 -1.21 6.88
C GLN A 20 6.21 -2.56 6.78
N LEU A 21 6.03 -3.03 5.55
CA LEU A 21 5.34 -4.27 5.26
C LEU A 21 6.26 -5.20 4.47
N GLY A 22 5.97 -6.51 4.55
CA GLY A 22 6.67 -7.48 3.72
C GLY A 22 8.05 -7.84 4.21
N ALA A 23 8.34 -7.67 5.50
CA ALA A 23 9.62 -8.08 6.05
C ALA A 23 9.83 -9.58 5.88
N ALA A 24 11.09 -10.02 5.98
CA ALA A 24 11.44 -11.44 5.86
C ALA A 24 10.61 -12.26 6.83
N GLY A 25 10.01 -13.33 6.33
CA GLY A 25 9.14 -14.19 7.13
C GLY A 25 7.69 -13.74 7.15
N SER A 26 7.38 -12.55 6.64
CA SER A 26 6.00 -12.07 6.56
C SER A 26 5.30 -12.66 5.35
N PRO A 27 3.97 -12.83 5.41
CA PRO A 27 3.25 -13.25 4.22
C PRO A 27 3.37 -12.21 3.13
N PRO A 28 3.33 -12.63 1.84
CA PRO A 28 3.45 -11.68 0.74
C PRO A 28 2.14 -10.93 0.47
N SER A 29 1.35 -10.71 1.50
CA SER A 29 0.04 -10.09 1.37
C SER A 29 -0.30 -9.41 2.69
N VAL A 30 -0.83 -8.19 2.59
CA VAL A 30 -1.25 -7.41 3.75
C VAL A 30 -2.63 -6.87 3.48
N SER A 31 -3.58 -7.20 4.33
CA SER A 31 -4.93 -6.66 4.23
C SER A 31 -5.06 -5.41 5.09
N ILE A 32 -5.86 -4.47 4.59
CA ILE A 32 -6.11 -3.18 5.22
C ILE A 32 -7.60 -3.10 5.52
N GLY A 33 -7.95 -2.76 6.74
CA GLY A 33 -9.34 -2.66 7.10
C GLY A 33 -9.55 -2.06 8.47
N ARG A 34 -10.81 -2.01 8.86
CA ARG A 34 -11.22 -1.35 10.10
C ARG A 34 -11.04 -2.24 11.33
N GLU A 35 -10.93 -3.54 11.15
CA GLU A 35 -10.82 -4.45 12.28
C GLU A 35 -10.01 -5.70 11.93
N ALA A 36 -9.58 -6.39 12.98
CA ALA A 36 -8.91 -7.67 12.82
C ALA A 36 -9.84 -8.64 12.06
N PRO A 37 -9.29 -9.56 11.28
CA PRO A 37 -7.87 -9.97 11.28
C PRO A 37 -6.99 -9.25 10.26
N CYS A 38 -7.35 -8.05 9.81
CA CYS A 38 -6.49 -7.32 8.90
C CYS A 38 -5.13 -7.06 9.54
N GLU A 39 -4.07 -7.13 8.75
CA GLU A 39 -2.72 -6.83 9.22
C GLU A 39 -2.54 -5.36 9.52
N LEU A 40 -3.14 -4.50 8.71
CA LEU A 40 -3.12 -3.06 8.94
C LEU A 40 -4.54 -2.63 9.33
N VAL A 41 -4.72 -2.33 10.61
CA VAL A 41 -6.03 -1.97 11.15
C VAL A 41 -6.09 -0.47 11.40
N ILE A 42 -7.11 0.17 10.83
CA ILE A 42 -7.36 1.61 11.00
C ILE A 42 -8.77 1.73 11.59
N THR A 43 -8.84 2.00 12.89
CA THR A 43 -10.10 1.90 13.62
C THR A 43 -10.95 3.16 13.58
N ASP A 44 -10.37 4.30 13.25
CA ASP A 44 -11.05 5.60 13.36
C ASP A 44 -11.49 6.17 12.01
N ASP A 45 -11.56 5.34 10.99
CA ASP A 45 -12.05 5.74 9.67
C ASP A 45 -13.43 5.14 9.45
N PRO A 46 -14.50 5.94 9.56
CA PRO A 46 -15.86 5.41 9.46
C PRO A 46 -16.23 4.93 8.05
N ASP A 47 -15.49 5.38 7.03
CA ASP A 47 -15.76 4.98 5.66
C ASP A 47 -14.96 3.75 5.24
N LEU A 48 -14.15 3.22 6.14
CA LEU A 48 -13.33 2.04 5.88
C LEU A 48 -14.13 0.79 6.19
N SER A 49 -14.16 -0.13 5.23
CA SER A 49 -14.80 -1.43 5.44
C SER A 49 -13.96 -2.29 6.37
N ARG A 50 -14.58 -3.29 7.00
CA ARG A 50 -13.86 -4.19 7.91
C ARG A 50 -12.66 -4.81 7.23
N ARG A 51 -12.85 -5.29 6.00
CA ARG A 51 -11.77 -5.70 5.11
C ARG A 51 -11.93 -4.88 3.85
N HIS A 52 -11.03 -3.93 3.64
CA HIS A 52 -11.23 -2.93 2.61
C HIS A 52 -10.39 -3.18 1.36
N ALA A 53 -9.11 -3.44 1.55
CA ALA A 53 -8.17 -3.59 0.45
C ALA A 53 -7.04 -4.50 0.87
N ARG A 54 -6.26 -4.94 -0.10
CA ARG A 54 -5.02 -5.66 0.23
C ARG A 54 -3.92 -5.26 -0.73
N ILE A 55 -2.70 -5.37 -0.24
CA ILE A 55 -1.50 -5.21 -1.03
C ILE A 55 -0.84 -6.58 -1.04
N PHE A 56 -0.48 -7.08 -2.23
CA PHE A 56 0.10 -8.41 -2.34
C PHE A 56 1.13 -8.45 -3.45
N TRP A 57 2.03 -9.42 -3.34
CA TRP A 57 3.06 -9.67 -4.34
C TRP A 57 2.53 -10.70 -5.33
N SER A 58 2.49 -10.33 -6.61
CA SER A 58 1.93 -11.19 -7.64
C SER A 58 2.93 -12.20 -8.22
N GLY A 59 4.17 -12.12 -7.79
CA GLY A 59 5.29 -12.86 -8.39
C GLY A 59 6.18 -11.97 -9.22
N SER A 60 5.68 -10.82 -9.63
CA SER A 60 6.45 -9.87 -10.45
C SER A 60 6.30 -8.42 -10.00
N ALA A 61 5.24 -8.10 -9.26
CA ALA A 61 4.99 -6.72 -8.84
C ALA A 61 4.14 -6.70 -7.58
N TRP A 62 4.26 -5.62 -6.82
CA TRP A 62 3.30 -5.33 -5.76
C TRP A 62 2.00 -4.86 -6.40
N MET A 63 0.89 -5.38 -5.88
CA MET A 63 -0.45 -5.11 -6.40
C MET A 63 -1.33 -4.54 -5.31
N LEU A 64 -2.27 -3.70 -5.69
CA LEU A 64 -3.30 -3.18 -4.79
C LEU A 64 -4.65 -3.66 -5.31
N GLU A 65 -5.47 -4.18 -4.41
CA GLU A 65 -6.77 -4.74 -4.76
C GLU A 65 -7.82 -4.28 -3.76
N ASP A 66 -9.00 -3.91 -4.27
CA ASP A 66 -10.17 -3.63 -3.44
C ASP A 66 -10.85 -4.94 -3.08
N LEU A 67 -11.23 -5.11 -1.83
CA LEU A 67 -11.86 -6.33 -1.32
C LEU A 67 -13.38 -6.15 -1.22
N ARG A 68 -14.00 -5.61 -2.25
CA ARG A 68 -15.44 -5.34 -2.31
C ARG A 68 -15.88 -4.39 -1.20
N SER A 69 -15.09 -3.36 -1.00
CA SER A 69 -15.40 -2.36 0.00
C SER A 69 -16.64 -1.57 -0.37
N SER A 70 -17.31 -1.02 0.64
CA SER A 70 -18.51 -0.22 0.41
C SER A 70 -18.20 1.07 -0.34
N ASN A 71 -17.07 1.68 -0.03
CA ASN A 71 -16.76 3.02 -0.57
C ASN A 71 -15.67 3.01 -1.64
N GLY A 72 -15.06 1.85 -1.90
CA GLY A 72 -14.06 1.71 -2.96
C GLY A 72 -12.64 2.02 -2.51
N THR A 73 -11.69 1.56 -3.30
CA THR A 73 -10.27 1.87 -3.17
C THR A 73 -9.87 2.67 -4.39
N PHE A 74 -9.18 3.78 -4.17
CA PHE A 74 -8.83 4.72 -5.24
C PHE A 74 -7.32 4.86 -5.36
N LEU A 75 -6.82 4.78 -6.58
CA LEU A 75 -5.40 5.02 -6.85
C LEU A 75 -5.24 6.38 -7.50
N GLY A 76 -4.29 7.17 -6.99
CA GLY A 76 -4.05 8.53 -7.46
C GLY A 76 -4.54 9.55 -6.46
N GLU A 77 -4.32 10.82 -6.76
CA GLU A 77 -4.67 11.93 -5.89
C GLU A 77 -5.83 12.75 -6.45
N PHE A 78 -6.73 13.13 -5.56
CA PHE A 78 -7.79 14.11 -5.84
C PHE A 78 -8.54 13.77 -7.13
N GLN A 79 -8.57 14.69 -8.08
CA GLN A 79 -9.33 14.51 -9.31
C GLN A 79 -8.73 13.45 -10.22
N ALA A 80 -7.45 13.14 -10.05
CA ALA A 80 -6.82 12.07 -10.82
C ALA A 80 -7.04 10.69 -10.22
N ALA A 81 -7.67 10.62 -9.06
CA ALA A 81 -7.92 9.33 -8.39
C ALA A 81 -8.89 8.49 -9.19
N ARG A 82 -8.59 7.21 -9.33
CA ARG A 82 -9.44 6.26 -10.04
C ARG A 82 -9.84 5.13 -9.12
N ARG A 83 -11.13 4.82 -9.13
CA ARG A 83 -11.64 3.69 -8.36
C ARG A 83 -11.18 2.39 -9.01
N LEU A 84 -10.67 1.48 -8.19
CA LEU A 84 -10.19 0.20 -8.69
C LEU A 84 -11.36 -0.75 -8.95
N SER A 85 -11.35 -1.39 -10.13
CA SER A 85 -12.29 -2.45 -10.45
C SER A 85 -11.57 -3.81 -10.54
N GLU A 86 -10.25 -3.80 -10.50
CA GLU A 86 -9.42 -5.00 -10.57
C GLU A 86 -8.09 -4.70 -9.89
N PRO A 87 -7.31 -5.72 -9.54
CA PRO A 87 -5.98 -5.48 -8.98
C PRO A 87 -5.10 -4.72 -9.96
N VAL A 88 -4.32 -3.78 -9.43
CA VAL A 88 -3.43 -2.96 -10.24
C VAL A 88 -2.03 -2.96 -9.64
N PRO A 89 -1.00 -2.87 -10.48
CA PRO A 89 0.37 -2.75 -9.96
C PRO A 89 0.59 -1.38 -9.34
N ILE A 90 1.38 -1.36 -8.27
CA ILE A 90 1.71 -0.12 -7.57
C ILE A 90 3.22 0.04 -7.51
N ARG A 91 3.65 1.29 -7.45
CA ARG A 91 5.06 1.67 -7.48
C ARG A 91 5.36 2.74 -6.44
N ASN A 92 6.63 2.97 -6.20
CA ASN A 92 7.06 4.03 -5.30
C ASN A 92 6.44 5.36 -5.72
N GLY A 93 5.94 6.09 -4.74
CA GLY A 93 5.34 7.39 -4.96
C GLY A 93 3.85 7.37 -5.24
N HIS A 94 3.28 6.20 -5.52
CA HIS A 94 1.83 6.11 -5.71
C HIS A 94 1.10 6.44 -4.41
N ILE A 95 0.01 7.17 -4.54
CA ILE A 95 -0.89 7.46 -3.42
C ILE A 95 -2.21 6.76 -3.69
N PHE A 96 -2.74 6.12 -2.67
CA PHE A 96 -4.05 5.50 -2.79
C PHE A 96 -4.89 5.88 -1.56
N ARG A 97 -6.19 5.74 -1.70
CA ARG A 97 -7.14 6.07 -0.66
C ARG A 97 -8.06 4.89 -0.37
N VAL A 98 -8.20 4.59 0.91
CA VAL A 98 -9.17 3.62 1.42
C VAL A 98 -10.01 4.35 2.45
N GLY A 99 -11.33 4.34 2.27
CA GLY A 99 -12.19 5.17 3.12
C GLY A 99 -11.79 6.64 3.00
N LEU A 100 -11.48 7.26 4.11
CA LEU A 100 -11.00 8.63 4.18
C LEU A 100 -9.48 8.71 4.30
N THR A 101 -8.82 7.58 4.38
CA THR A 101 -7.39 7.51 4.67
C THR A 101 -6.59 7.45 3.38
N ARG A 102 -5.66 8.37 3.21
CA ARG A 102 -4.73 8.37 2.09
C ARG A 102 -3.38 7.86 2.55
N LEU A 103 -2.78 7.03 1.71
CA LEU A 103 -1.48 6.42 2.00
C LEU A 103 -0.59 6.54 0.78
N ARG A 104 0.69 6.79 1.04
CA ARG A 104 1.70 6.86 -0.03
C ARG A 104 2.61 5.66 0.05
N LEU A 105 2.85 5.07 -1.09
CA LEU A 105 3.77 3.96 -1.23
C LEU A 105 5.19 4.45 -1.38
N GLY A 106 6.10 3.80 -0.67
CA GLY A 106 7.50 4.11 -0.81
C GLY A 106 8.35 2.93 -0.39
N GLY A 107 9.68 3.05 -0.57
CA GLY A 107 10.60 2.05 -0.08
C GLY A 107 10.38 0.65 -0.62
N ILE A 108 9.80 0.50 -1.80
CA ILE A 108 9.63 -0.81 -2.40
C ILE A 108 11.01 -1.38 -2.72
N LYS A 109 11.29 -2.55 -2.17
CA LYS A 109 12.56 -3.22 -2.36
C LYS A 109 12.34 -4.68 -2.72
N ASP A 110 13.11 -5.13 -3.69
CA ASP A 110 13.23 -6.53 -4.09
C ASP A 110 14.72 -6.74 -4.25
N ASP A 111 15.26 -7.84 -3.76
CA ASP A 111 16.71 -8.03 -3.80
C ASP A 111 17.30 -7.78 -5.17
N ARG A 112 16.66 -8.33 -6.20
CA ARG A 112 17.13 -8.18 -7.57
C ARG A 112 16.98 -6.74 -8.04
N VAL A 113 15.80 -6.17 -7.81
CA VAL A 113 15.52 -4.79 -8.19
C VAL A 113 16.29 -3.82 -7.32
N ALA A 114 16.43 -4.13 -6.03
CA ALA A 114 17.17 -3.26 -5.11
C ALA A 114 18.62 -3.09 -5.53
N THR A 115 19.25 -4.15 -6.03
CA THR A 115 20.63 -4.04 -6.50
C THR A 115 20.75 -3.05 -7.64
N ALA A 116 19.89 -3.19 -8.65
CA ALA A 116 19.87 -2.27 -9.77
C ALA A 116 19.45 -0.87 -9.34
N SER A 117 18.46 -0.79 -8.48
CA SER A 117 17.97 0.49 -8.00
C SER A 117 18.98 1.22 -7.12
N ALA A 118 19.73 0.48 -6.33
CA ALA A 118 20.75 1.09 -5.49
C ALA A 118 21.79 1.81 -6.33
N ALA A 119 22.21 1.19 -7.42
CA ALA A 119 23.16 1.82 -8.33
C ALA A 119 22.56 3.07 -8.95
N ALA A 120 21.31 2.98 -9.42
CA ALA A 120 20.62 4.11 -10.01
C ALA A 120 20.39 5.22 -8.99
N ASN A 121 20.01 4.88 -7.78
CA ASN A 121 19.76 5.85 -6.73
C ASN A 121 21.04 6.56 -6.31
N ALA A 122 22.12 5.84 -6.22
CA ALA A 122 23.41 6.45 -5.91
C ALA A 122 23.77 7.49 -6.98
N THR A 123 23.46 7.20 -8.23
CA THR A 123 23.72 8.11 -9.32
C THR A 123 22.88 9.37 -9.20
N ARG A 124 21.63 9.23 -8.82
CA ARG A 124 20.72 10.36 -8.77
C ARG A 124 20.86 11.17 -7.49
N SER A 125 21.34 10.56 -6.47
CA SER A 125 21.48 11.24 -5.20
C SER A 125 22.60 12.23 -5.22
#